data_b0ec07761b0f1db6fd8213ad9dafd4e5
#
_entry.id   b0ec07761b0f1db6fd8213ad9dafd4e5
#
_cell.length_a   1.000
_cell.length_b   1.000
_cell.length_c   1.000
_cell.angle_alpha   90.00
_cell.angle_beta   90.00
_cell.angle_gamma   90.00
#
_symmetry.space_group_name_H-M   'P 1'
#
loop_
_entity.id
_entity.type
_entity.pdbx_description
1 polymer ?
#
loop_
_entity_poly.entity_id
_entity_poly.type
_entity_poly.pdbx_seq_one_letter_code
_entity_poly.pdbx_strand_id
1 'polypeptide(L)'
;MRLPQARLDQVLDRFHQVEARMGSARDGAEIVRLSKEHAEIKPVADAVQTLSKARQELADLEIMARDPEMAAMAGEELETLKEHLPELERQVALLLAPRDADENASAVLEVRAGTGGDEAALFAGGLP
;
A
#
# COMPACT_ATOMS: atom_id res chain seq x y z
N MET A 1 2.91 -7.79 -12.33
CA MET A 1 1.64 -7.28 -11.76
C MET A 1 1.72 -5.78 -11.55
N ARG A 2 0.65 -5.09 -11.89
CA ARG A 2 0.61 -3.65 -11.70
C ARG A 2 -0.66 -3.27 -10.94
N LEU A 3 -0.48 -2.57 -9.83
CA LEU A 3 -1.59 -2.14 -9.00
C LEU A 3 -2.26 -0.91 -9.61
N PRO A 4 -3.61 -0.84 -9.58
CA PRO A 4 -4.30 0.36 -10.07
C PRO A 4 -3.95 1.58 -9.22
N GLN A 5 -3.76 2.72 -9.87
CA GLN A 5 -3.46 3.96 -9.14
C GLN A 5 -4.58 4.31 -8.17
N ALA A 6 -5.84 4.03 -8.55
CA ALA A 6 -6.98 4.30 -7.68
C ALA A 6 -6.85 3.56 -6.35
N ARG A 7 -6.32 2.34 -6.36
CA ARG A 7 -6.11 1.58 -5.13
C ARG A 7 -5.08 2.25 -4.23
N LEU A 8 -4.00 2.74 -4.84
CA LEU A 8 -2.96 3.45 -4.09
C LEU A 8 -3.51 4.73 -3.49
N ASP A 9 -4.30 5.46 -4.27
CA ASP A 9 -4.91 6.70 -3.80
C ASP A 9 -5.84 6.45 -2.63
N GLN A 10 -6.59 5.35 -2.65
CA GLN A 10 -7.48 4.99 -1.56
C GLN A 10 -6.73 4.79 -0.25
N VAL A 11 -5.58 4.12 -0.32
CA VAL A 11 -4.76 3.89 0.88
C VAL A 11 -4.27 5.21 1.44
N LEU A 12 -3.76 6.09 0.59
CA LEU A 12 -3.26 7.40 1.04
C LEU A 12 -4.38 8.27 1.59
N ASP A 13 -5.55 8.24 0.95
CA ASP A 13 -6.71 8.99 1.44
C ASP A 13 -7.11 8.52 2.83
N ARG A 14 -7.15 7.21 3.04
CA ARG A 14 -7.50 6.66 4.35
C ARG A 14 -6.49 7.07 5.40
N PHE A 15 -5.19 7.00 5.05
CA PHE A 15 -4.13 7.39 5.96
C PHE A 15 -4.27 8.85 6.37
N HIS A 16 -4.52 9.73 5.40
CA HIS A 16 -4.67 11.16 5.68
C HIS A 16 -5.92 11.43 6.51
N GLN A 17 -7.00 10.69 6.28
CA GLN A 17 -8.22 10.82 7.07
C GLN A 17 -7.97 10.47 8.54
N VAL A 18 -7.22 9.38 8.77
CA VAL A 18 -6.90 8.96 10.13
C VAL A 18 -6.06 10.04 10.81
N GLU A 19 -5.07 10.58 10.11
CA GLU A 19 -4.23 11.64 10.65
C GLU A 19 -5.04 12.88 11.00
N ALA A 20 -5.95 13.26 10.12
CA ALA A 20 -6.80 14.43 10.36
C ALA A 20 -7.68 14.22 11.60
N ARG A 21 -8.24 13.02 11.75
CA ARG A 21 -9.08 12.70 12.90
C ARG A 21 -8.28 12.69 14.19
N MET A 22 -7.04 12.19 14.13
CA MET A 22 -6.17 12.21 15.32
C MET A 22 -5.94 13.63 15.81
N GLY A 23 -5.77 14.56 14.85
CA GLY A 23 -5.55 15.96 15.19
C GLY A 23 -6.75 16.63 15.83
N SER A 24 -7.96 16.14 15.58
CA SER A 24 -9.19 16.74 16.09
C SER A 24 -9.85 15.90 17.19
N ALA A 25 -9.31 14.73 17.52
CA ALA A 25 -9.90 13.86 18.51
C ALA A 25 -9.72 14.45 19.91
N ARG A 26 -10.76 14.35 20.73
CA ARG A 26 -10.76 14.89 22.10
C ARG A 26 -10.98 13.83 23.15
N ASP A 27 -11.49 12.67 22.73
CA ASP A 27 -11.75 11.55 23.62
C ASP A 27 -10.54 10.63 23.62
N GLY A 28 -10.05 10.27 24.82
CA GLY A 28 -8.88 9.41 24.95
C GLY A 28 -9.06 8.06 24.26
N ALA A 29 -10.26 7.48 24.35
CA ALA A 29 -10.54 6.20 23.71
C ALA A 29 -10.45 6.32 22.20
N GLU A 30 -10.94 7.42 21.64
CA GLU A 30 -10.86 7.67 20.21
C GLU A 30 -9.42 7.84 19.77
N ILE A 31 -8.62 8.56 20.55
CA ILE A 31 -7.20 8.76 20.23
C ILE A 31 -6.48 7.43 20.20
N VAL A 32 -6.74 6.54 21.15
CA VAL A 32 -6.11 5.22 21.19
C VAL A 32 -6.48 4.41 19.98
N ARG A 33 -7.77 4.39 19.60
CA ARG A 33 -8.24 3.64 18.45
C ARG A 33 -7.61 4.15 17.16
N LEU A 34 -7.59 5.48 17.00
CA LEU A 34 -7.00 6.09 15.81
C LEU A 34 -5.50 5.86 15.74
N SER A 35 -4.82 5.91 16.89
CA SER A 35 -3.38 5.66 16.93
C SER A 35 -3.05 4.23 16.49
N LYS A 36 -3.87 3.27 16.89
CA LYS A 36 -3.69 1.89 16.44
C LYS A 36 -3.89 1.77 14.92
N GLU A 37 -4.95 2.38 14.43
CA GLU A 37 -5.21 2.35 13.00
C GLU A 37 -4.09 3.02 12.23
N HIS A 38 -3.61 4.16 12.72
CA HIS A 38 -2.50 4.88 12.11
C HIS A 38 -1.26 4.01 12.03
N ALA A 39 -0.94 3.33 13.14
CA ALA A 39 0.24 2.46 13.18
C ALA A 39 0.12 1.29 12.20
N GLU A 40 -1.08 0.78 11.99
CA GLU A 40 -1.31 -0.32 11.06
C GLU A 40 -1.20 0.12 9.62
N ILE A 41 -1.71 1.32 9.31
CA ILE A 41 -1.73 1.81 7.93
C ILE A 41 -0.38 2.39 7.51
N LYS A 42 0.38 2.95 8.46
CA LYS A 42 1.59 3.71 8.12
C LYS A 42 2.59 2.95 7.25
N PRO A 43 2.95 1.69 7.55
CA PRO A 43 3.89 0.98 6.67
C PRO A 43 3.36 0.82 5.25
N VAL A 44 2.05 0.57 5.12
CA VAL A 44 1.41 0.43 3.83
C VAL A 44 1.41 1.77 3.10
N ALA A 45 1.04 2.84 3.82
CA ALA A 45 1.00 4.18 3.25
C ALA A 45 2.38 4.63 2.78
N ASP A 46 3.42 4.32 3.56
CA ASP A 46 4.79 4.68 3.18
C ASP A 46 5.21 3.97 1.90
N ALA A 47 4.91 2.68 1.79
CA ALA A 47 5.23 1.91 0.59
C ALA A 47 4.44 2.41 -0.62
N VAL A 48 3.15 2.71 -0.42
CA VAL A 48 2.30 3.24 -1.47
C VAL A 48 2.81 4.59 -1.94
N GLN A 49 3.22 5.45 -1.01
CA GLN A 49 3.74 6.76 -1.35
C GLN A 49 5.03 6.65 -2.17
N THR A 50 5.93 5.73 -1.78
CA THR A 50 7.16 5.49 -2.52
C THR A 50 6.84 5.04 -3.95
N LEU A 51 5.89 4.11 -4.11
CA LEU A 51 5.49 3.65 -5.43
C LEU A 51 4.88 4.77 -6.26
N SER A 52 3.99 5.56 -5.66
CA SER A 52 3.34 6.67 -6.37
C SER A 52 4.35 7.70 -6.84
N LYS A 53 5.34 8.01 -6.01
CA LYS A 53 6.41 8.93 -6.39
C LYS A 53 7.23 8.36 -7.54
N ALA A 54 7.53 7.06 -7.49
CA ALA A 54 8.31 6.42 -8.55
C ALA A 54 7.55 6.46 -9.87
N ARG A 55 6.24 6.26 -9.83
CA ARG A 55 5.40 6.33 -11.04
C ARG A 55 5.39 7.73 -11.62
N GLN A 56 5.31 8.75 -10.76
CA GLN A 56 5.35 10.14 -11.20
C GLN A 56 6.72 10.47 -11.80
N GLU A 57 7.77 10.00 -11.15
CA GLU A 57 9.13 10.22 -11.63
C GLU A 57 9.34 9.58 -12.99
N LEU A 58 8.78 8.39 -13.18
CA LEU A 58 8.85 7.72 -14.47
C LEU A 58 8.21 8.55 -15.57
N ALA A 59 7.03 9.10 -15.31
CA ALA A 59 6.33 9.94 -16.26
C ALA A 59 7.14 11.18 -16.60
N ASP A 60 7.73 11.82 -15.57
CA ASP A 60 8.54 13.01 -15.76
C ASP A 60 9.78 12.70 -16.60
N LEU A 61 10.43 11.57 -16.33
CA LEU A 61 11.63 11.18 -17.08
C LEU A 61 11.29 10.85 -18.52
N GLU A 62 10.14 10.26 -18.77
CA GLU A 62 9.71 9.98 -20.13
C GLU A 62 9.51 11.26 -20.94
N ILE A 63 9.02 12.30 -20.28
CA ILE A 63 8.88 13.61 -20.93
C ILE A 63 10.25 14.21 -21.20
N MET A 64 11.16 14.15 -20.23
CA MET A 64 12.52 14.67 -20.38
C MET A 64 13.28 13.93 -21.48
N ALA A 65 13.03 12.65 -21.64
CA ALA A 65 13.72 11.84 -22.66
C ALA A 65 13.35 12.26 -24.09
N ARG A 66 12.29 13.03 -24.24
CA ARG A 66 11.90 13.56 -25.56
C ARG A 66 12.77 14.74 -25.99
N ASP A 67 13.43 15.37 -25.05
CA ASP A 67 14.34 16.50 -25.31
C ASP A 67 15.72 15.91 -25.68
N PRO A 68 16.24 16.20 -26.89
CA PRO A 68 17.53 15.62 -27.29
C PRO A 68 18.68 15.95 -26.35
N GLU A 69 18.63 17.12 -25.70
CA GLU A 69 19.69 17.51 -24.76
C GLU A 69 19.65 16.73 -23.47
N MET A 70 18.46 16.27 -23.07
CA MET A 70 18.27 15.55 -21.81
C MET A 70 18.15 14.05 -21.99
N ALA A 71 18.04 13.59 -23.25
CA ALA A 71 17.68 12.20 -23.54
C ALA A 71 18.65 11.18 -22.95
N ALA A 72 19.97 11.46 -23.01
CA ALA A 72 20.95 10.50 -22.54
C ALA A 72 20.85 10.32 -21.02
N MET A 73 20.76 11.43 -20.28
CA MET A 73 20.68 11.38 -18.83
C MET A 73 19.34 10.81 -18.38
N ALA A 74 18.25 11.28 -18.99
CA ALA A 74 16.93 10.77 -18.64
C ALA A 74 16.78 9.29 -18.96
N GLY A 75 17.41 8.85 -20.05
CA GLY A 75 17.37 7.45 -20.44
C GLY A 75 18.01 6.52 -19.42
N GLU A 76 19.14 6.94 -18.85
CA GLU A 76 19.82 6.15 -17.82
C GLU A 76 18.94 6.02 -16.57
N GLU A 77 18.35 7.14 -16.14
CA GLU A 77 17.49 7.13 -14.97
C GLU A 77 16.22 6.35 -15.21
N LEU A 78 15.67 6.42 -16.42
CA LEU A 78 14.51 5.63 -16.81
C LEU A 78 14.78 4.14 -16.68
N GLU A 79 15.94 3.69 -17.17
CA GLU A 79 16.31 2.28 -17.09
C GLU A 79 16.37 1.82 -15.64
N THR A 80 17.07 2.61 -14.80
CA THR A 80 17.21 2.28 -13.40
C THR A 80 15.83 2.21 -12.71
N LEU A 81 14.99 3.20 -12.97
CA LEU A 81 13.68 3.27 -12.35
C LEU A 81 12.79 2.12 -12.82
N LYS A 82 12.84 1.78 -14.11
CA LYS A 82 12.06 0.66 -14.64
C LYS A 82 12.46 -0.66 -13.99
N GLU A 83 13.72 -0.79 -13.59
CA GLU A 83 14.18 -1.99 -12.91
C GLU A 83 13.66 -2.07 -11.47
N HIS A 84 13.50 -0.91 -10.82
CA HIS A 84 13.05 -0.85 -9.43
C HIS A 84 11.53 -0.93 -9.29
N LEU A 85 10.79 -0.45 -10.29
CA LEU A 85 9.33 -0.38 -10.18
C LEU A 85 8.66 -1.73 -9.87
N PRO A 86 9.01 -2.83 -10.53
CA PRO A 86 8.37 -4.12 -10.22
C PRO A 86 8.56 -4.53 -8.78
N GLU A 87 9.72 -4.24 -8.19
CA GLU A 87 9.98 -4.57 -6.80
C GLU A 87 9.13 -3.72 -5.88
N LEU A 88 8.99 -2.43 -6.17
CA LEU A 88 8.15 -1.53 -5.38
C LEU A 88 6.69 -1.99 -5.44
N GLU A 89 6.21 -2.38 -6.62
CA GLU A 89 4.86 -2.86 -6.77
C GLU A 89 4.64 -4.16 -6.02
N ARG A 90 5.65 -5.05 -6.04
CA ARG A 90 5.57 -6.30 -5.31
C ARG A 90 5.47 -6.05 -3.81
N GLN A 91 6.26 -5.11 -3.29
CA GLN A 91 6.23 -4.78 -1.86
C GLN A 91 4.87 -4.27 -1.44
N VAL A 92 4.28 -3.37 -2.24
CA VAL A 92 2.96 -2.85 -1.93
C VAL A 92 1.91 -3.96 -2.02
N ALA A 93 2.00 -4.80 -3.05
CA ALA A 93 1.06 -5.90 -3.21
C ALA A 93 1.10 -6.86 -2.02
N LEU A 94 2.30 -7.14 -1.51
CA LEU A 94 2.45 -8.01 -0.34
C LEU A 94 1.81 -7.39 0.90
N LEU A 95 1.96 -6.07 1.07
CA LEU A 95 1.38 -5.39 2.22
C LEU A 95 -0.14 -5.31 2.13
N LEU A 96 -0.69 -5.22 0.93
CA LEU A 96 -2.13 -5.14 0.74
C LEU A 96 -2.81 -6.50 0.77
N ALA A 97 -2.13 -7.55 0.32
CA ALA A 97 -2.74 -8.87 0.17
C ALA A 97 -3.30 -9.44 1.49
N PRO A 98 -2.56 -9.43 2.60
CA PRO A 98 -3.12 -9.93 3.86
C PRO A 98 -4.34 -9.14 4.32
N ARG A 99 -4.34 -7.83 4.07
CA ARG A 99 -5.46 -6.99 4.44
C ARG A 99 -6.70 -7.33 3.63
N ASP A 100 -6.54 -7.56 2.33
CA ASP A 100 -7.65 -7.96 1.48
C ASP A 100 -8.18 -9.34 1.88
N ALA A 101 -7.28 -10.25 2.20
CA ALA A 101 -7.65 -11.58 2.64
C ALA A 101 -8.44 -11.53 3.96
N ASP A 102 -8.00 -10.67 4.89
CA ASP A 102 -8.67 -10.49 6.17
C ASP A 102 -10.08 -9.93 5.99
N GLU A 103 -10.24 -8.99 5.08
CA GLU A 103 -11.54 -8.41 4.80
C GLU A 103 -12.49 -9.47 4.26
N ASN A 104 -11.99 -10.33 3.39
CA ASN A 104 -12.79 -11.42 2.86
C ASN A 104 -13.06 -12.49 3.93
N ALA A 105 -12.07 -12.75 4.76
CA ALA A 105 -12.17 -13.75 5.80
C ALA A 105 -13.07 -13.29 6.95
N SER A 106 -13.17 -11.99 7.18
CA SER A 106 -14.04 -11.50 8.26
C SER A 106 -15.49 -11.75 7.95
N ALA A 107 -15.74 -12.13 6.76
CA ALA A 107 -17.03 -12.69 6.43
C ALA A 107 -17.15 -14.11 6.95
N VAL A 108 -16.05 -14.59 7.44
CA VAL A 108 -15.89 -15.90 8.02
C VAL A 108 -15.70 -15.74 9.51
N LEU A 109 -14.04 -15.69 9.43
CA LEU A 109 -12.99 -15.90 10.37
C LEU A 109 -12.49 -16.03 10.93
N GLU A 110 -12.56 -15.79 11.14
CA GLU A 110 -11.68 -15.90 11.73
C GLU A 110 -11.17 -16.65 11.88
N VAL A 111 -11.33 -16.82 11.58
CA VAL A 111 -10.40 -17.48 11.86
C VAL A 111 -9.69 -17.89 11.91
N ARG A 112 -9.79 -17.79 12.19
CA ARG A 112 -8.89 -18.06 12.59
C ARG A 112 -8.50 -18.35 12.98
N ALA A 113 -9.10 -18.30 13.01
CA ALA A 113 -8.49 -18.43 13.52
C ALA A 113 -8.26 -18.93 13.51
N GLY A 114 -8.89 -18.81 13.34
CA GLY A 114 -8.58 -19.04 13.53
C GLY A 114 -8.42 -19.52 13.02
N THR A 115 -8.80 -19.75 12.85
CA THR A 115 -8.52 -20.01 12.61
C THR A 115 -8.27 -20.41 12.16
N GLY A 116 -9.09 -20.51 12.01
CA GLY A 116 -8.81 -20.64 11.99
C GLY A 116 -8.60 -21.03 11.51
N GLY A 117 -9.22 -21.22 11.36
CA GLY A 117 -8.95 -21.35 11.38
C GLY A 117 -8.74 -21.68 10.82
N ASP A 118 -9.20 -21.71 10.67
CA ASP A 118 -8.83 -21.84 10.56
C ASP A 118 -8.49 -22.19 10.21
N GLU A 119 -8.92 -22.00 10.01
CA GLU A 119 -8.47 -21.95 10.05
C GLU A 119 -8.10 -22.40 9.95
N ALA A 120 -8.89 -22.38 9.81
CA ALA A 120 -8.39 -22.40 10.04
C ALA A 120 -8.20 -22.79 9.64
N ALA A 121 -8.83 -22.57 9.42
CA ALA A 121 -8.48 -22.60 9.43
C ALA A 121 -8.32 -22.77 8.80
N LEU A 122 -8.88 -22.56 8.32
CA LEU A 122 -8.54 -22.36 8.17
C LEU A 122 -8.14 -22.67 7.78
N PHE A 123 -8.39 -22.71 7.35
CA PHE A 123 -7.81 -22.58 7.37
C PHE A 123 -7.44 -23.24 7.30
N ALA A 124 -8.28 -23.12 7.40
CA ALA A 124 -7.83 -23.28 7.72
C ALA A 124 -7.53 -23.54 7.28
N GLY A 125 -8.11 -23.48 6.65
CA GLY A 125 -7.80 -23.43 6.74
C GLY A 125 -7.56 -23.39 6.26
N GLY A 126 -8.10 -23.36 5.90
CA GLY A 126 -7.85 -23.06 6.08
C GLY A 126 -7.59 -23.26 5.80
N LEU A 127 -7.82 -23.23 5.51
CA LEU A 127 -7.51 -23.13 5.78
C LEU A 127 -7.16 -23.62 5.73
N PRO A 128 -7.72 -23.53 5.75
CA PRO A 128 -7.42 -23.73 6.18
C PRO A 128 -7.07 -23.91 6.09
#